data_1b69d12e761c508ac2e0a600550bb2b5
#
_entry.id   1b69d12e761c508ac2e0a600550bb2b5
#
_cell.length_a   1.000
_cell.length_b   1.000
_cell.length_c   1.000
_cell.angle_alpha   90.00
_cell.angle_beta   90.00
_cell.angle_gamma   90.00
#
_symmetry.space_group_name_H-M   'P 1'
#
loop_
_entity.id
_entity.type
_entity.pdbx_description
1 polymer ?
#
loop_
_entity_poly.entity_id
_entity_poly.type
_entity_poly.pdbx_seq_one_letter_code
_entity_poly.pdbx_strand_id
1 'polypeptide(L)'
;MASEWAPVLDKDTGEPKRGQWLDSNGYTVVKSEDGEINLFAPGQNTPIHTTMDRLDVPFFIVEHMLASQDFEALKGISKPTGMSLNDFHPDTPEQAQVTNYKGSKLVVIAFAGTGKTTTLIKYAIKNPTLRILYIAYNRAIADESKTKFPNNVTCMTAHSLAYHSIGREYRKKLKNNLQLNDIIDLFKLSRGTDGVYDLAAEIMFGLNTFMSSADKKPEIWHLEEFGEKVGFSPYWLEKANNMVCLISEVWRSMCDQETTFPMTHDGYLKLYHVSQPDLAMRFGAILLDEAQDTTPVVASLVLEQDLATILVGDEHQQIYKWRGASNSLNSDYTKGADRLYLTNSFRFGPRVAMVANALLAYKGETKKVIGRGGSDEVLFKLPDDFKGQVCYLSRTVMGVIESAARAAAQQKKVFWIGGKSAYQIGDAMDVYHLSTGEKAKVKNKKISSEFRSFEQYKAAAVTTKDPEMNRAARMVSTFGDNLPALLRRLDSLTVDDIDDADVIVCTAHRSKGLEFETVVLNEDFPYLFDKFYDDKPEVMDDEVNLLYVAVTRALKSLIINTIVEAFIRARVINENNKIKLI
;
A
#
# COMPACT_ATOMS: atom_id res chain seq x y z
N MET A 1 25.58 -14.62 3.94
CA MET A 1 26.45 -14.10 5.03
C MET A 1 26.44 -12.60 4.88
N ALA A 2 26.04 -11.88 5.91
CA ALA A 2 26.22 -10.43 5.90
C ALA A 2 27.71 -10.18 5.66
N SER A 3 28.06 -9.25 4.76
CA SER A 3 29.44 -8.78 4.64
C SER A 3 29.90 -8.40 6.04
N GLU A 4 30.92 -9.08 6.56
CA GLU A 4 31.48 -8.74 7.86
C GLU A 4 32.16 -7.38 7.73
N TRP A 5 31.51 -6.37 8.27
CA TRP A 5 32.04 -5.03 8.36
C TRP A 5 32.97 -4.94 9.56
N ALA A 6 34.27 -4.78 9.29
CA ALA A 6 35.24 -4.54 10.33
C ALA A 6 35.43 -3.02 10.56
N PRO A 7 35.63 -2.57 11.79
CA PRO A 7 35.96 -1.17 12.04
C PRO A 7 37.32 -0.83 11.39
N VAL A 8 37.42 0.33 10.75
CA VAL A 8 38.68 0.84 10.25
C VAL A 8 39.54 1.24 11.44
N LEU A 9 40.75 0.66 11.52
CA LEU A 9 41.69 1.00 12.60
C LEU A 9 42.55 2.20 12.21
N ASP A 10 42.85 3.05 13.15
CA ASP A 10 43.81 4.11 13.00
C ASP A 10 45.21 3.51 12.89
N LYS A 11 46.01 3.97 11.91
CA LYS A 11 47.33 3.39 11.62
C LYS A 11 48.37 3.64 12.69
N ASP A 12 48.21 4.72 13.45
CA ASP A 12 49.20 5.15 14.45
C ASP A 12 48.87 4.65 15.85
N THR A 13 47.57 4.56 16.19
CA THR A 13 47.12 4.16 17.53
C THR A 13 46.59 2.74 17.59
N GLY A 14 46.19 2.13 16.46
CA GLY A 14 45.56 0.82 16.40
C GLY A 14 44.11 0.81 16.91
N GLU A 15 43.56 1.96 17.28
CA GLU A 15 42.16 2.06 17.77
C GLU A 15 41.16 2.19 16.62
N PRO A 16 39.92 1.72 16.80
CA PRO A 16 38.86 1.87 15.80
C PRO A 16 38.49 3.33 15.54
N LYS A 17 38.56 3.76 14.27
CA LYS A 17 38.09 5.08 13.85
C LYS A 17 36.59 5.16 13.99
N ARG A 18 36.10 6.11 14.77
CA ARG A 18 34.67 6.29 15.05
C ARG A 18 33.88 6.55 13.74
N GLY A 19 32.85 5.74 13.51
CA GLY A 19 31.94 5.90 12.36
C GLY A 19 32.52 5.42 11.02
N GLN A 20 33.61 4.62 11.02
CA GLN A 20 34.21 4.08 9.80
C GLN A 20 34.27 2.55 9.82
N TRP A 21 33.85 1.92 8.73
CA TRP A 21 33.85 0.46 8.54
C TRP A 21 34.35 0.10 7.16
N LEU A 22 35.10 -1.01 7.08
CA LEU A 22 35.64 -1.60 5.86
C LEU A 22 34.96 -2.96 5.62
N ASP A 23 34.53 -3.23 4.39
CA ASP A 23 34.05 -4.56 4.00
C ASP A 23 35.19 -5.44 3.43
N SER A 24 34.86 -6.73 3.21
CA SER A 24 35.83 -7.72 2.68
C SER A 24 36.31 -7.41 1.25
N ASN A 25 35.66 -6.51 0.53
CA ASN A 25 36.01 -6.12 -0.86
C ASN A 25 36.74 -4.76 -0.90
N GLY A 26 37.08 -4.19 0.24
CA GLY A 26 37.84 -2.94 0.34
C GLY A 26 37.00 -1.67 0.25
N TYR A 27 35.64 -1.78 0.22
CA TYR A 27 34.77 -0.61 0.31
C TYR A 27 34.73 -0.07 1.74
N THR A 28 34.83 1.25 1.84
CA THR A 28 34.80 1.93 3.14
C THR A 28 33.52 2.70 3.30
N VAL A 29 32.88 2.57 4.47
CA VAL A 29 31.73 3.34 4.87
C VAL A 29 32.11 4.31 5.97
N VAL A 30 31.76 5.58 5.81
CA VAL A 30 31.99 6.62 6.80
C VAL A 30 30.65 7.26 7.15
N LYS A 31 30.28 7.21 8.43
CA LYS A 31 29.09 7.87 8.94
C LYS A 31 29.44 9.27 9.45
N SER A 32 28.80 10.31 8.88
CA SER A 32 28.94 11.70 9.33
C SER A 32 28.18 11.97 10.63
N GLU A 33 28.44 13.10 11.28
CA GLU A 33 27.73 13.55 12.49
C GLU A 33 26.23 13.79 12.23
N ASP A 34 25.88 14.21 11.01
CA ASP A 34 24.50 14.42 10.56
C ASP A 34 23.76 13.12 10.22
N GLY A 35 24.41 11.96 10.42
CA GLY A 35 23.84 10.63 10.19
C GLY A 35 23.95 10.12 8.75
N GLU A 36 24.53 10.89 7.82
CA GLU A 36 24.80 10.44 6.45
C GLU A 36 25.85 9.33 6.41
N ILE A 37 25.64 8.37 5.53
CA ILE A 37 26.52 7.24 5.29
C ILE A 37 27.17 7.42 3.92
N ASN A 38 28.45 7.73 3.89
CA ASN A 38 29.23 7.92 2.68
C ASN A 38 29.97 6.62 2.34
N LEU A 39 29.73 6.10 1.15
CA LEU A 39 30.38 4.89 0.62
C LEU A 39 31.52 5.28 -0.30
N PHE A 40 32.69 4.70 -0.05
CA PHE A 40 33.90 4.90 -0.85
C PHE A 40 34.30 3.57 -1.50
N ALA A 41 34.64 3.59 -2.78
CA ALA A 41 35.25 2.45 -3.46
C ALA A 41 36.73 2.29 -3.05
N PRO A 42 37.32 1.08 -3.23
CA PRO A 42 38.70 0.82 -2.92
C PRO A 42 39.62 1.83 -3.60
N GLY A 43 40.47 2.51 -2.81
CA GLY A 43 41.45 3.48 -3.30
C GLY A 43 40.89 4.85 -3.73
N GLN A 44 39.60 5.11 -3.57
CA GLN A 44 38.99 6.40 -3.87
C GLN A 44 38.81 7.26 -2.61
N ASN A 45 39.04 8.57 -2.75
CA ASN A 45 38.90 9.54 -1.67
C ASN A 45 37.61 10.37 -1.79
N THR A 46 36.85 10.21 -2.88
CA THR A 46 35.52 10.81 -3.06
C THR A 46 34.47 9.73 -2.88
N PRO A 47 33.38 10.00 -2.15
CA PRO A 47 32.32 9.03 -2.00
C PRO A 47 31.66 8.72 -3.35
N ILE A 48 31.50 7.43 -3.65
CA ILE A 48 30.79 6.96 -4.83
C ILE A 48 29.29 7.03 -4.61
N HIS A 49 28.87 7.03 -3.34
CA HIS A 49 27.48 7.13 -2.96
C HIS A 49 27.31 7.69 -1.55
N THR A 50 26.20 8.39 -1.31
CA THR A 50 25.78 8.88 0.01
C THR A 50 24.35 8.47 0.27
N THR A 51 24.08 7.84 1.43
CA THR A 51 22.73 7.40 1.82
C THR A 51 22.48 7.69 3.30
N MET A 52 21.20 7.75 3.70
CA MET A 52 20.77 7.79 5.10
C MET A 52 20.44 6.39 5.64
N ASP A 53 20.28 5.40 4.76
CA ASP A 53 19.90 4.05 5.13
C ASP A 53 21.07 3.08 4.98
N ARG A 54 21.48 2.50 6.11
CA ARG A 54 22.55 1.49 6.15
C ARG A 54 22.25 0.27 5.26
N LEU A 55 20.97 -0.04 5.02
CA LEU A 55 20.55 -1.18 4.20
C LEU A 55 20.81 -0.95 2.70
N ASP A 56 20.97 0.30 2.27
CA ASP A 56 21.27 0.63 0.88
C ASP A 56 22.75 0.40 0.52
N VAL A 57 23.64 0.41 1.49
CA VAL A 57 25.10 0.32 1.26
C VAL A 57 25.51 -0.92 0.45
N PRO A 58 25.06 -2.15 0.76
CA PRO A 58 25.39 -3.34 -0.03
C PRO A 58 24.92 -3.26 -1.48
N PHE A 59 23.79 -2.59 -1.72
CA PHE A 59 23.24 -2.38 -3.06
C PHE A 59 24.20 -1.52 -3.92
N PHE A 60 24.69 -0.40 -3.38
CA PHE A 60 25.59 0.49 -4.10
C PHE A 60 26.98 -0.09 -4.34
N ILE A 61 27.45 -0.95 -3.44
CA ILE A 61 28.66 -1.74 -3.65
C ILE A 61 28.49 -2.64 -4.88
N VAL A 62 27.39 -3.38 -4.95
CA VAL A 62 27.08 -4.24 -6.10
C VAL A 62 26.90 -3.43 -7.38
N GLU A 63 26.23 -2.29 -7.32
CA GLU A 63 26.05 -1.40 -8.47
C GLU A 63 27.39 -0.88 -9.00
N HIS A 64 28.26 -0.43 -8.12
CA HIS A 64 29.61 0.05 -8.50
C HIS A 64 30.48 -1.07 -9.08
N MET A 65 30.45 -2.28 -8.49
CA MET A 65 31.17 -3.44 -9.00
C MET A 65 30.67 -3.85 -10.40
N LEU A 66 29.36 -3.81 -10.63
CA LEU A 66 28.78 -4.08 -11.95
C LEU A 66 29.17 -3.02 -12.99
N ALA A 67 29.20 -1.75 -12.59
CA ALA A 67 29.61 -0.65 -13.47
C ALA A 67 31.10 -0.68 -13.81
N SER A 68 31.94 -1.15 -12.89
CA SER A 68 33.40 -1.29 -13.09
C SER A 68 33.78 -2.56 -13.85
N GLN A 69 32.83 -3.43 -14.23
CA GLN A 69 33.05 -4.74 -14.88
C GLN A 69 33.96 -5.69 -14.08
N ASP A 70 34.06 -5.48 -12.77
CA ASP A 70 34.88 -6.32 -11.89
C ASP A 70 34.09 -7.57 -11.44
N PHE A 71 33.86 -8.50 -12.38
CA PHE A 71 33.11 -9.73 -12.16
C PHE A 71 33.80 -10.69 -11.18
N GLU A 72 35.11 -10.58 -10.97
CA GLU A 72 35.82 -11.44 -10.01
C GLU A 72 35.51 -11.04 -8.56
N ALA A 73 35.38 -9.74 -8.28
CA ALA A 73 34.98 -9.23 -6.97
C ALA A 73 33.54 -9.61 -6.60
N LEU A 74 32.66 -9.77 -7.59
CA LEU A 74 31.26 -10.20 -7.36
C LEU A 74 31.14 -11.65 -6.90
N LYS A 75 32.11 -12.53 -7.22
CA LYS A 75 32.11 -13.93 -6.78
C LYS A 75 32.29 -14.09 -5.26
N GLY A 76 32.82 -13.06 -4.57
CA GLY A 76 33.01 -13.05 -3.12
C GLY A 76 31.82 -12.50 -2.31
N ILE A 77 30.86 -11.83 -2.94
CA ILE A 77 29.65 -11.30 -2.28
C ILE A 77 28.61 -12.42 -2.25
N SER A 78 28.76 -13.37 -1.35
CA SER A 78 27.65 -14.27 -1.03
C SER A 78 26.61 -13.51 -0.22
N LYS A 79 25.55 -13.00 -0.87
CA LYS A 79 24.25 -12.81 -0.18
C LYS A 79 23.88 -14.14 0.47
N PRO A 80 23.10 -14.14 1.58
CA PRO A 80 22.42 -15.35 1.99
C PRO A 80 21.76 -15.91 0.73
N THR A 81 22.08 -17.14 0.39
CA THR A 81 21.64 -17.82 -0.83
C THR A 81 20.16 -17.65 -0.94
N GLY A 82 19.70 -16.89 -1.94
CA GLY A 82 18.29 -16.82 -2.28
C GLY A 82 17.73 -18.23 -2.37
N MET A 83 16.45 -18.42 -2.05
CA MET A 83 15.80 -19.73 -2.07
C MET A 83 16.14 -20.47 -3.37
N SER A 84 16.39 -21.76 -3.28
CA SER A 84 16.60 -22.67 -4.41
C SER A 84 15.26 -23.28 -4.86
N LEU A 85 15.19 -23.84 -6.06
CA LEU A 85 13.96 -24.55 -6.49
C LEU A 85 13.56 -25.69 -5.54
N ASN A 86 14.52 -26.26 -4.82
CA ASN A 86 14.27 -27.35 -3.86
C ASN A 86 13.58 -26.88 -2.57
N ASP A 87 13.60 -25.56 -2.29
CA ASP A 87 12.94 -24.99 -1.13
C ASP A 87 11.43 -24.77 -1.34
N PHE A 88 10.94 -25.06 -2.56
CA PHE A 88 9.54 -24.87 -2.92
C PHE A 88 8.86 -26.19 -3.28
N HIS A 89 7.56 -26.24 -3.03
CA HIS A 89 6.73 -27.32 -3.60
C HIS A 89 6.81 -27.32 -5.14
N PRO A 90 6.63 -28.48 -5.78
CA PRO A 90 6.56 -28.57 -7.24
C PRO A 90 5.54 -27.58 -7.83
N ASP A 91 5.84 -27.08 -9.02
CA ASP A 91 4.93 -26.19 -9.73
C ASP A 91 3.61 -26.88 -10.06
N THR A 92 2.49 -26.19 -9.86
CA THR A 92 1.26 -26.59 -10.55
C THR A 92 1.44 -26.42 -12.06
N PRO A 93 0.60 -27.08 -12.90
CA PRO A 93 0.65 -26.86 -14.36
C PRO A 93 0.55 -25.38 -14.75
N GLU A 94 -0.26 -24.58 -14.03
CA GLU A 94 -0.42 -23.15 -14.23
C GLU A 94 0.88 -22.39 -13.87
N GLN A 95 1.45 -22.68 -12.72
CA GLN A 95 2.73 -22.07 -12.30
C GLN A 95 3.87 -22.44 -13.26
N ALA A 96 3.89 -23.69 -13.75
CA ALA A 96 4.89 -24.13 -14.71
C ALA A 96 4.83 -23.35 -16.04
N GLN A 97 3.64 -22.95 -16.50
CA GLN A 97 3.50 -22.09 -17.69
C GLN A 97 4.13 -20.72 -17.46
N VAL A 98 3.91 -20.12 -16.30
CA VAL A 98 4.49 -18.81 -15.94
C VAL A 98 6.01 -18.91 -15.76
N THR A 99 6.49 -19.91 -15.00
CA THR A 99 7.92 -20.05 -14.69
C THR A 99 8.78 -20.40 -15.90
N ASN A 100 8.19 -20.97 -16.94
CA ASN A 100 8.87 -21.30 -18.21
C ASN A 100 8.57 -20.32 -19.35
N TYR A 101 7.86 -19.21 -19.06
CA TYR A 101 7.51 -18.22 -20.08
C TYR A 101 8.74 -17.56 -20.71
N LYS A 102 8.70 -17.35 -22.04
CA LYS A 102 9.80 -16.80 -22.85
C LYS A 102 9.36 -15.65 -23.79
N GLY A 103 8.09 -15.25 -23.71
CA GLY A 103 7.58 -14.14 -24.50
C GLY A 103 8.00 -12.78 -23.95
N SER A 104 7.55 -11.73 -24.59
CA SER A 104 7.91 -10.33 -24.24
C SER A 104 7.01 -9.72 -23.18
N LYS A 105 5.70 -10.03 -23.19
CA LYS A 105 4.75 -9.44 -22.23
C LYS A 105 3.72 -10.47 -21.78
N LEU A 106 3.66 -10.69 -20.47
CA LEU A 106 2.77 -11.65 -19.81
C LEU A 106 1.94 -10.98 -18.74
N VAL A 107 0.64 -11.20 -18.75
CA VAL A 107 -0.29 -10.88 -17.68
C VAL A 107 -0.69 -12.16 -16.98
N VAL A 108 -0.43 -12.25 -15.67
CA VAL A 108 -0.81 -13.38 -14.83
C VAL A 108 -1.93 -12.94 -13.88
N ILE A 109 -3.13 -13.44 -14.12
CA ILE A 109 -4.28 -13.23 -13.23
C ILE A 109 -4.23 -14.31 -12.16
N ALA A 110 -3.93 -13.90 -10.94
CA ALA A 110 -3.58 -14.81 -9.87
C ALA A 110 -4.46 -14.55 -8.64
N PHE A 111 -5.43 -15.40 -8.39
CA PHE A 111 -6.34 -15.28 -7.26
C PHE A 111 -5.63 -15.30 -5.90
N ALA A 112 -6.37 -15.00 -4.83
CA ALA A 112 -5.85 -14.96 -3.47
C ALA A 112 -5.17 -16.27 -3.07
N GLY A 113 -3.95 -16.20 -2.52
CA GLY A 113 -3.23 -17.35 -1.98
C GLY A 113 -2.64 -18.31 -3.02
N THR A 114 -2.60 -17.95 -4.32
CA THR A 114 -2.12 -18.83 -5.40
C THR A 114 -0.61 -18.85 -5.58
N GLY A 115 0.14 -18.15 -4.71
CA GLY A 115 1.60 -18.13 -4.75
C GLY A 115 2.16 -17.19 -5.84
N LYS A 116 1.56 -16.01 -6.03
CA LYS A 116 2.02 -14.95 -6.95
C LYS A 116 3.53 -14.74 -6.86
N THR A 117 3.99 -14.23 -5.72
CA THR A 117 5.40 -13.88 -5.49
C THR A 117 6.31 -15.12 -5.57
N THR A 118 5.87 -16.28 -5.05
CA THR A 118 6.59 -17.55 -5.17
C THR A 118 6.82 -17.93 -6.63
N THR A 119 5.82 -17.76 -7.49
CA THR A 119 5.92 -18.06 -8.92
C THR A 119 6.93 -17.12 -9.61
N LEU A 120 6.95 -15.84 -9.24
CA LEU A 120 7.94 -14.87 -9.74
C LEU A 120 9.35 -15.21 -9.27
N ILE A 121 9.54 -15.65 -8.01
CA ILE A 121 10.83 -16.12 -7.49
C ILE A 121 11.33 -17.31 -8.31
N LYS A 122 10.49 -18.31 -8.55
CA LYS A 122 10.84 -19.48 -9.36
C LYS A 122 11.17 -19.12 -10.81
N TYR A 123 10.45 -18.14 -11.40
CA TYR A 123 10.80 -17.61 -12.71
C TYR A 123 12.21 -17.02 -12.72
N ALA A 124 12.55 -16.23 -11.71
CA ALA A 124 13.88 -15.61 -11.59
C ALA A 124 14.99 -16.66 -11.40
N ILE A 125 14.76 -17.70 -10.58
CA ILE A 125 15.71 -18.80 -10.37
C ILE A 125 15.96 -19.57 -11.69
N LYS A 126 14.91 -19.80 -12.50
CA LYS A 126 15.04 -20.48 -13.80
C LYS A 126 15.70 -19.61 -14.90
N ASN A 127 15.88 -18.31 -14.67
CA ASN A 127 16.52 -17.38 -15.59
C ASN A 127 17.72 -16.66 -14.95
N PRO A 128 18.76 -17.37 -14.48
CA PRO A 128 19.83 -16.83 -13.64
C PRO A 128 20.72 -15.80 -14.34
N THR A 129 20.79 -15.81 -15.66
CA THR A 129 21.58 -14.86 -16.47
C THR A 129 20.82 -13.56 -16.77
N LEU A 130 19.53 -13.52 -16.50
CA LEU A 130 18.67 -12.37 -16.77
C LEU A 130 18.72 -11.41 -15.58
N ARG A 131 19.13 -10.17 -15.79
CA ARG A 131 19.05 -9.10 -14.77
C ARG A 131 17.60 -8.65 -14.69
N ILE A 132 16.96 -8.84 -13.55
CA ILE A 132 15.53 -8.64 -13.37
C ILE A 132 15.29 -7.49 -12.38
N LEU A 133 14.38 -6.58 -12.73
CA LEU A 133 13.83 -5.59 -11.82
C LEU A 133 12.48 -6.10 -11.29
N TYR A 134 12.40 -6.31 -9.97
CA TYR A 134 11.14 -6.60 -9.29
C TYR A 134 10.60 -5.33 -8.64
N ILE A 135 9.43 -4.88 -9.10
CA ILE A 135 8.72 -3.73 -8.56
C ILE A 135 7.66 -4.21 -7.57
N ALA A 136 7.90 -3.93 -6.29
CA ALA A 136 6.99 -4.22 -5.21
C ALA A 136 6.01 -3.06 -4.96
N TYR A 137 4.81 -3.39 -4.48
CA TYR A 137 3.78 -2.40 -4.14
C TYR A 137 4.20 -1.44 -3.03
N ASN A 138 4.91 -1.93 -2.00
CA ASN A 138 5.38 -1.13 -0.87
C ASN A 138 6.77 -1.55 -0.38
N ARG A 139 7.36 -0.73 0.50
CA ARG A 139 8.72 -0.95 1.02
C ARG A 139 8.84 -2.25 1.82
N ALA A 140 7.86 -2.58 2.65
CA ALA A 140 7.92 -3.81 3.46
C ALA A 140 8.00 -5.07 2.57
N ILE A 141 7.18 -5.14 1.51
CA ILE A 141 7.22 -6.21 0.52
C ILE A 141 8.55 -6.21 -0.24
N ALA A 142 9.07 -5.03 -0.61
CA ALA A 142 10.35 -4.93 -1.30
C ALA A 142 11.50 -5.47 -0.41
N ASP A 143 11.53 -5.10 0.86
CA ASP A 143 12.58 -5.52 1.81
C ASP A 143 12.49 -7.03 2.11
N GLU A 144 11.29 -7.57 2.29
CA GLU A 144 11.06 -9.02 2.40
C GLU A 144 11.51 -9.75 1.13
N SER A 145 11.18 -9.23 -0.05
CA SER A 145 11.54 -9.82 -1.34
C SER A 145 13.05 -9.88 -1.56
N LYS A 146 13.81 -8.90 -1.07
CA LYS A 146 15.29 -8.93 -1.13
C LYS A 146 15.91 -10.15 -0.47
N THR A 147 15.24 -10.74 0.53
CA THR A 147 15.72 -11.96 1.21
C THR A 147 15.34 -13.25 0.48
N LYS A 148 14.29 -13.21 -0.35
CA LYS A 148 13.70 -14.38 -1.01
C LYS A 148 14.16 -14.54 -2.46
N PHE A 149 14.30 -13.45 -3.20
CA PHE A 149 14.71 -13.49 -4.60
C PHE A 149 16.21 -13.81 -4.77
N PRO A 150 16.60 -14.48 -5.87
CA PRO A 150 17.99 -14.74 -6.18
C PRO A 150 18.75 -13.45 -6.56
N ASN A 151 20.07 -13.54 -6.61
CA ASN A 151 20.97 -12.39 -6.79
C ASN A 151 20.80 -11.62 -8.10
N ASN A 152 20.24 -12.26 -9.14
CA ASN A 152 19.97 -11.62 -10.43
C ASN A 152 18.73 -10.70 -10.40
N VAL A 153 18.07 -10.53 -9.23
CA VAL A 153 16.87 -9.69 -9.09
C VAL A 153 17.16 -8.50 -8.19
N THR A 154 16.87 -7.32 -8.69
CA THR A 154 16.85 -6.09 -7.90
C THR A 154 15.41 -5.81 -7.43
N CYS A 155 15.17 -5.91 -6.11
CA CYS A 155 13.85 -5.71 -5.52
C CYS A 155 13.74 -4.29 -4.96
N MET A 156 12.76 -3.51 -5.46
CA MET A 156 12.47 -2.16 -4.98
C MET A 156 11.05 -1.72 -5.30
N THR A 157 10.62 -0.60 -4.72
CA THR A 157 9.38 0.07 -5.13
C THR A 157 9.66 1.04 -6.28
N ALA A 158 8.63 1.45 -7.03
CA ALA A 158 8.76 2.48 -8.05
C ALA A 158 9.29 3.81 -7.47
N HIS A 159 8.85 4.17 -6.26
CA HIS A 159 9.37 5.34 -5.54
C HIS A 159 10.87 5.21 -5.21
N SER A 160 11.33 4.03 -4.79
CA SER A 160 12.76 3.80 -4.51
C SER A 160 13.58 3.90 -5.80
N LEU A 161 13.09 3.35 -6.90
CA LEU A 161 13.74 3.46 -8.21
C LEU A 161 13.90 4.93 -8.63
N ALA A 162 12.83 5.72 -8.54
CA ALA A 162 12.84 7.14 -8.86
C ALA A 162 13.69 7.96 -7.88
N TYR A 163 13.67 7.62 -6.59
CA TYR A 163 14.46 8.32 -5.58
C TYR A 163 15.97 8.17 -5.85
N HIS A 164 16.43 6.97 -6.14
CA HIS A 164 17.84 6.73 -6.43
C HIS A 164 18.31 7.40 -7.72
N SER A 165 17.44 7.59 -8.67
CA SER A 165 17.76 8.22 -9.95
C SER A 165 17.71 9.76 -9.91
N ILE A 166 16.67 10.34 -9.30
CA ILE A 166 16.39 11.78 -9.31
C ILE A 166 16.07 12.31 -7.90
N GLY A 167 15.29 11.57 -7.11
CA GLY A 167 14.68 12.09 -5.88
C GLY A 167 15.66 12.59 -4.83
N ARG A 168 16.88 12.00 -4.76
CA ARG A 168 17.92 12.41 -3.82
C ARG A 168 18.41 13.84 -4.01
N GLU A 169 18.29 14.39 -5.22
CA GLU A 169 18.63 15.79 -5.49
C GLU A 169 17.73 16.78 -4.75
N TYR A 170 16.50 16.34 -4.44
CA TYR A 170 15.49 17.11 -3.74
C TYR A 170 15.45 16.90 -2.22
N ARG A 171 16.41 16.14 -1.66
CA ARG A 171 16.42 15.74 -0.23
C ARG A 171 16.22 16.91 0.73
N LYS A 172 16.81 18.09 0.46
CA LYS A 172 16.75 19.26 1.33
C LYS A 172 15.33 19.86 1.43
N LYS A 173 14.48 19.65 0.43
CA LYS A 173 13.11 20.18 0.38
C LYS A 173 12.03 19.11 0.29
N LEU A 174 12.41 17.83 0.58
CA LEU A 174 11.49 16.71 0.53
C LEU A 174 10.48 16.78 1.70
N LYS A 175 9.20 16.65 1.39
CA LYS A 175 8.10 16.49 2.35
C LYS A 175 7.25 15.28 1.99
N ASN A 176 6.64 14.65 2.99
CA ASN A 176 5.72 13.53 2.75
C ASN A 176 4.48 13.97 1.95
N ASN A 177 3.89 15.12 2.32
CA ASN A 177 2.70 15.67 1.67
C ASN A 177 2.81 17.19 1.60
N LEU A 178 2.27 17.79 0.54
CA LEU A 178 2.02 19.23 0.49
C LEU A 178 0.90 19.61 1.46
N GLN A 179 0.97 20.83 1.97
CA GLN A 179 -0.09 21.46 2.74
C GLN A 179 -0.76 22.55 1.91
N LEU A 180 -2.03 22.86 2.16
CA LEU A 180 -2.72 23.96 1.47
C LEU A 180 -1.96 25.28 1.63
N ASN A 181 -1.35 25.50 2.80
CA ASN A 181 -0.53 26.67 3.06
C ASN A 181 0.71 26.76 2.16
N ASP A 182 1.30 25.65 1.73
CA ASP A 182 2.44 25.68 0.79
C ASP A 182 2.01 26.34 -0.54
N ILE A 183 0.80 26.04 -1.01
CA ILE A 183 0.22 26.62 -2.24
C ILE A 183 -0.17 28.08 -2.03
N ILE A 184 -0.83 28.39 -0.90
CA ILE A 184 -1.23 29.76 -0.55
C ILE A 184 -0.01 30.68 -0.47
N ASP A 185 1.07 30.20 0.15
CA ASP A 185 2.31 30.96 0.30
C ASP A 185 3.07 31.12 -1.04
N LEU A 186 3.06 30.10 -1.91
CA LEU A 186 3.64 30.18 -3.25
C LEU A 186 3.02 31.33 -4.07
N PHE A 187 1.69 31.42 -4.07
CA PHE A 187 0.96 32.43 -4.81
C PHE A 187 0.74 33.74 -4.01
N LYS A 188 1.29 33.83 -2.78
CA LYS A 188 1.16 34.99 -1.88
C LYS A 188 -0.30 35.41 -1.67
N LEU A 189 -1.20 34.44 -1.56
CA LEU A 189 -2.63 34.68 -1.38
C LEU A 189 -2.92 35.10 0.07
N SER A 190 -3.88 36.03 0.24
CA SER A 190 -4.30 36.47 1.57
C SER A 190 -5.17 35.40 2.22
N ARG A 191 -4.75 34.86 3.37
CA ARG A 191 -5.47 33.84 4.14
C ARG A 191 -6.86 34.28 4.66
N GLY A 192 -7.11 35.60 4.68
CA GLY A 192 -8.42 36.16 5.05
C GLY A 192 -9.39 36.33 3.89
N THR A 193 -9.00 35.96 2.67
CA THR A 193 -9.89 36.05 1.49
C THR A 193 -10.78 34.79 1.43
N ASP A 194 -12.09 35.00 1.26
CA ASP A 194 -13.05 33.92 1.09
C ASP A 194 -12.67 33.04 -0.12
N GLY A 195 -12.77 31.72 0.05
CA GLY A 195 -12.49 30.74 -0.98
C GLY A 195 -11.00 30.46 -1.27
N VAL A 196 -10.05 31.08 -0.55
CA VAL A 196 -8.60 30.88 -0.76
C VAL A 196 -8.18 29.43 -0.49
N TYR A 197 -8.73 28.81 0.54
CA TYR A 197 -8.46 27.40 0.87
C TYR A 197 -9.13 26.45 -0.11
N ASP A 198 -10.30 26.79 -0.65
CA ASP A 198 -10.97 26.00 -1.69
C ASP A 198 -10.15 26.03 -2.97
N LEU A 199 -9.65 27.20 -3.39
CA LEU A 199 -8.75 27.32 -4.52
C LEU A 199 -7.46 26.49 -4.35
N ALA A 200 -6.83 26.58 -3.18
CA ALA A 200 -5.64 25.80 -2.88
C ALA A 200 -5.92 24.27 -2.88
N ALA A 201 -7.10 23.86 -2.41
CA ALA A 201 -7.53 22.47 -2.42
C ALA A 201 -7.80 21.95 -3.85
N GLU A 202 -8.43 22.78 -4.70
CA GLU A 202 -8.64 22.45 -6.12
C GLU A 202 -7.30 22.30 -6.86
N ILE A 203 -6.35 23.23 -6.65
CA ILE A 203 -4.99 23.14 -7.24
C ILE A 203 -4.28 21.87 -6.75
N MET A 204 -4.34 21.57 -5.46
CA MET A 204 -3.71 20.37 -4.88
C MET A 204 -4.32 19.10 -5.44
N PHE A 205 -5.64 19.06 -5.60
CA PHE A 205 -6.32 17.93 -6.22
C PHE A 205 -5.83 17.67 -7.64
N GLY A 206 -5.87 18.72 -8.51
CA GLY A 206 -5.41 18.58 -9.89
C GLY A 206 -3.93 18.22 -10.00
N LEU A 207 -3.08 18.76 -9.11
CA LEU A 207 -1.66 18.40 -9.03
C LEU A 207 -1.47 16.90 -8.67
N ASN A 208 -2.20 16.40 -7.67
CA ASN A 208 -2.12 15.01 -7.24
C ASN A 208 -2.63 14.06 -8.35
N THR A 209 -3.72 14.41 -9.02
CA THR A 209 -4.24 13.68 -10.17
C THR A 209 -3.22 13.64 -11.31
N PHE A 210 -2.59 14.78 -11.63
CA PHE A 210 -1.51 14.83 -12.60
C PHE A 210 -0.32 13.96 -12.19
N MET A 211 0.15 14.04 -10.95
CA MET A 211 1.32 13.26 -10.49
C MET A 211 1.07 11.76 -10.55
N SER A 212 -0.16 11.30 -10.37
CA SER A 212 -0.53 9.88 -10.48
C SER A 212 -0.83 9.43 -11.91
N SER A 213 -1.07 10.35 -12.86
CA SER A 213 -1.39 10.07 -14.27
C SER A 213 -0.18 9.63 -15.09
N ALA A 214 -0.41 9.15 -16.31
CA ALA A 214 0.64 8.86 -17.30
C ALA A 214 1.01 10.10 -18.15
N ASP A 215 0.37 11.25 -17.97
CA ASP A 215 0.62 12.44 -18.79
C ASP A 215 1.95 13.11 -18.46
N LYS A 216 2.51 13.79 -19.44
CA LYS A 216 3.78 14.52 -19.27
C LYS A 216 3.62 15.94 -18.74
N LYS A 217 2.39 16.49 -18.78
CA LYS A 217 2.05 17.83 -18.33
C LYS A 217 0.63 17.86 -17.74
N PRO A 218 0.30 18.84 -16.88
CA PRO A 218 -1.07 19.03 -16.43
C PRO A 218 -2.02 19.33 -17.59
N GLU A 219 -3.20 18.74 -17.56
CA GLU A 219 -4.28 18.88 -18.55
C GLU A 219 -5.62 19.11 -17.84
N ILE A 220 -6.64 19.59 -18.58
CA ILE A 220 -7.96 19.92 -18.01
C ILE A 220 -8.63 18.70 -17.35
N TRP A 221 -8.46 17.53 -17.92
CA TRP A 221 -9.11 16.32 -17.42
C TRP A 221 -8.62 15.92 -16.00
N HIS A 222 -7.46 16.38 -15.53
CA HIS A 222 -7.04 16.21 -14.15
C HIS A 222 -7.96 16.93 -13.14
N LEU A 223 -8.90 17.73 -13.64
CA LEU A 223 -9.92 18.45 -12.89
C LEU A 223 -11.35 17.97 -13.18
N GLU A 224 -11.55 16.87 -13.91
CA GLU A 224 -12.87 16.39 -14.33
C GLU A 224 -13.82 16.18 -13.15
N GLU A 225 -13.37 15.61 -12.04
CA GLU A 225 -14.20 15.41 -10.87
C GLU A 225 -14.79 16.72 -10.31
N PHE A 226 -14.06 17.83 -10.46
CA PHE A 226 -14.61 19.16 -10.15
C PHE A 226 -15.59 19.63 -11.21
N GLY A 227 -15.31 19.34 -12.48
CA GLY A 227 -16.21 19.65 -13.60
C GLY A 227 -17.55 18.96 -13.46
N GLU A 228 -17.57 17.70 -13.05
CA GLU A 228 -18.80 16.94 -12.79
C GLU A 228 -19.66 17.56 -11.67
N LYS A 229 -19.01 18.02 -10.59
CA LYS A 229 -19.70 18.65 -9.45
C LYS A 229 -20.34 20.01 -9.78
N VAL A 230 -19.76 20.77 -10.72
CA VAL A 230 -20.23 22.14 -11.07
C VAL A 230 -20.92 22.22 -12.44
N GLY A 231 -20.92 21.12 -13.20
CA GLY A 231 -21.39 21.03 -14.58
C GLY A 231 -20.40 21.62 -15.59
N PHE A 232 -20.21 20.93 -16.72
CA PHE A 232 -19.30 21.35 -17.80
C PHE A 232 -19.87 22.52 -18.60
N SER A 233 -19.77 23.73 -18.04
CA SER A 233 -20.19 24.98 -18.69
C SER A 233 -19.00 25.70 -19.36
N PRO A 234 -19.21 26.63 -20.30
CA PRO A 234 -18.13 27.47 -20.81
C PRO A 234 -17.35 28.21 -19.72
N TYR A 235 -18.03 28.66 -18.66
CA TYR A 235 -17.41 29.29 -17.49
C TYR A 235 -16.50 28.29 -16.74
N TRP A 236 -16.94 27.02 -16.59
CA TRP A 236 -16.08 25.99 -15.99
C TRP A 236 -14.82 25.75 -16.82
N LEU A 237 -14.93 25.69 -18.16
CA LEU A 237 -13.77 25.49 -19.06
C LEU A 237 -12.75 26.62 -18.92
N GLU A 238 -13.19 27.89 -18.83
CA GLU A 238 -12.29 29.01 -18.58
C GLU A 238 -11.60 28.89 -17.23
N LYS A 239 -12.34 28.57 -16.17
CA LYS A 239 -11.79 28.32 -14.83
C LYS A 239 -10.79 27.17 -14.88
N ALA A 240 -11.11 26.05 -15.50
CA ALA A 240 -10.23 24.89 -15.59
C ALA A 240 -8.92 25.19 -16.32
N ASN A 241 -8.95 25.96 -17.42
CA ASN A 241 -7.73 26.41 -18.10
C ASN A 241 -6.84 27.26 -17.20
N ASN A 242 -7.42 28.19 -16.44
CA ASN A 242 -6.66 28.97 -15.46
C ASN A 242 -6.07 28.09 -14.37
N MET A 243 -6.83 27.10 -13.90
CA MET A 243 -6.35 26.14 -12.89
C MET A 243 -5.19 25.28 -13.42
N VAL A 244 -5.22 24.83 -14.68
CA VAL A 244 -4.10 24.11 -15.32
C VAL A 244 -2.82 24.95 -15.32
N CYS A 245 -2.94 26.26 -15.57
CA CYS A 245 -1.80 27.19 -15.49
C CYS A 245 -1.22 27.25 -14.05
N LEU A 246 -2.10 27.36 -13.03
CA LEU A 246 -1.68 27.38 -11.63
C LEU A 246 -1.03 26.04 -11.22
N ILE A 247 -1.62 24.91 -11.59
CA ILE A 247 -1.06 23.58 -11.34
C ILE A 247 0.33 23.44 -12.01
N SER A 248 0.47 23.94 -13.23
CA SER A 248 1.74 23.92 -13.96
C SER A 248 2.81 24.77 -13.29
N GLU A 249 2.43 25.90 -12.64
CA GLU A 249 3.34 26.75 -11.87
C GLU A 249 3.79 26.05 -10.58
N VAL A 250 2.84 25.41 -9.86
CA VAL A 250 3.17 24.60 -8.66
C VAL A 250 4.12 23.47 -9.04
N TRP A 251 3.83 22.76 -10.13
CA TRP A 251 4.68 21.69 -10.63
C TRP A 251 6.09 22.18 -10.99
N ARG A 252 6.21 23.32 -11.68
CA ARG A 252 7.50 23.93 -12.00
C ARG A 252 8.29 24.29 -10.74
N SER A 253 7.64 24.94 -9.77
CA SER A 253 8.25 25.31 -8.48
C SER A 253 8.67 24.08 -7.67
N MET A 254 7.91 22.99 -7.74
CA MET A 254 8.26 21.71 -7.12
C MET A 254 9.53 21.13 -7.76
N CYS A 255 9.65 21.16 -9.08
CA CYS A 255 10.76 20.59 -9.83
C CYS A 255 12.02 21.45 -9.82
N ASP A 256 11.91 22.75 -9.57
CA ASP A 256 13.05 23.67 -9.53
C ASP A 256 13.83 23.48 -8.21
N GLN A 257 15.07 23.01 -8.31
CA GLN A 257 15.94 22.74 -7.15
C GLN A 257 16.34 23.99 -6.36
N GLU A 258 16.32 25.17 -7.00
CA GLU A 258 16.71 26.43 -6.37
C GLU A 258 15.58 27.03 -5.51
N THR A 259 14.34 26.57 -5.67
CA THR A 259 13.22 27.06 -4.86
C THR A 259 13.13 26.31 -3.53
N THR A 260 12.53 26.96 -2.53
CA THR A 260 12.20 26.32 -1.24
C THR A 260 10.87 25.59 -1.25
N PHE A 261 10.15 25.62 -2.37
CA PHE A 261 8.87 24.93 -2.50
C PHE A 261 9.06 23.41 -2.38
N PRO A 262 8.25 22.71 -1.56
CA PRO A 262 8.51 21.31 -1.27
C PRO A 262 8.41 20.40 -2.50
N MET A 263 9.28 19.38 -2.57
CA MET A 263 9.14 18.20 -3.41
C MET A 263 8.45 17.09 -2.61
N THR A 264 7.54 16.36 -3.24
CA THR A 264 6.91 15.17 -2.62
C THR A 264 7.45 13.88 -3.18
N HIS A 265 7.11 12.75 -2.52
CA HIS A 265 7.49 11.43 -3.04
C HIS A 265 6.83 11.14 -4.40
N ASP A 266 5.56 11.48 -4.57
CA ASP A 266 4.89 11.34 -5.86
C ASP A 266 5.42 12.35 -6.89
N GLY A 267 5.88 13.52 -6.44
CA GLY A 267 6.50 14.54 -7.30
C GLY A 267 7.78 14.02 -7.97
N TYR A 268 8.75 13.49 -7.22
CA TYR A 268 9.97 12.99 -7.87
C TYR A 268 9.72 11.69 -8.66
N LEU A 269 8.74 10.86 -8.30
CA LEU A 269 8.32 9.72 -9.10
C LEU A 269 7.77 10.19 -10.46
N LYS A 270 6.90 11.22 -10.44
CA LYS A 270 6.37 11.84 -11.66
C LYS A 270 7.49 12.45 -12.52
N LEU A 271 8.41 13.16 -11.88
CA LEU A 271 9.55 13.76 -12.59
C LEU A 271 10.41 12.70 -13.27
N TYR A 272 10.66 11.57 -12.59
CA TYR A 272 11.37 10.42 -13.15
C TYR A 272 10.62 9.82 -14.34
N HIS A 273 9.31 9.65 -14.24
CA HIS A 273 8.48 9.20 -15.36
C HIS A 273 8.57 10.16 -16.55
N VAL A 274 8.43 11.48 -16.32
CA VAL A 274 8.50 12.49 -17.38
C VAL A 274 9.87 12.51 -18.07
N SER A 275 10.97 12.16 -17.35
CA SER A 275 12.31 12.06 -17.93
C SER A 275 12.48 10.86 -18.88
N GLN A 276 11.49 9.97 -18.97
CA GLN A 276 11.48 8.80 -19.86
C GLN A 276 12.75 7.93 -19.73
N PRO A 277 13.04 7.39 -18.51
CA PRO A 277 14.26 6.60 -18.29
C PRO A 277 14.23 5.32 -19.14
N ASP A 278 15.38 4.96 -19.70
CA ASP A 278 15.59 3.68 -20.37
C ASP A 278 16.07 2.64 -19.36
N LEU A 279 15.16 1.78 -18.90
CA LEU A 279 15.46 0.71 -17.96
C LEU A 279 16.16 -0.49 -18.64
N ALA A 280 16.08 -0.60 -19.99
CA ALA A 280 16.71 -1.69 -20.75
C ALA A 280 18.24 -1.63 -20.67
N MET A 281 18.82 -0.46 -20.43
CA MET A 281 20.27 -0.33 -20.18
C MET A 281 20.74 -1.13 -18.95
N ARG A 282 19.89 -1.35 -17.97
CA ARG A 282 20.25 -1.98 -16.69
C ARG A 282 19.64 -3.37 -16.49
N PHE A 283 18.45 -3.60 -17.03
CA PHE A 283 17.66 -4.81 -16.80
C PHE A 283 17.30 -5.50 -18.12
N GLY A 284 17.10 -6.80 -18.05
CA GLY A 284 16.61 -7.60 -19.18
C GLY A 284 15.14 -8.00 -19.03
N ALA A 285 14.57 -7.84 -17.83
CA ALA A 285 13.15 -8.06 -17.59
C ALA A 285 12.65 -7.26 -16.38
N ILE A 286 11.32 -7.01 -16.36
CA ILE A 286 10.62 -6.39 -15.24
C ILE A 286 9.52 -7.34 -14.73
N LEU A 287 9.46 -7.52 -13.42
CA LEU A 287 8.38 -8.21 -12.72
C LEU A 287 7.59 -7.17 -11.93
N LEU A 288 6.32 -6.98 -12.24
CA LEU A 288 5.42 -6.07 -11.53
C LEU A 288 4.42 -6.87 -10.71
N ASP A 289 4.57 -6.84 -9.40
CA ASP A 289 3.65 -7.51 -8.46
C ASP A 289 2.52 -6.58 -8.02
N GLU A 290 1.38 -7.14 -7.63
CA GLU A 290 0.15 -6.43 -7.26
C GLU A 290 -0.29 -5.41 -8.33
N ALA A 291 -0.18 -5.79 -9.60
CA ALA A 291 -0.39 -4.91 -10.76
C ALA A 291 -1.80 -4.28 -10.84
N GLN A 292 -2.79 -4.81 -10.11
CA GLN A 292 -4.13 -4.21 -10.00
C GLN A 292 -4.17 -2.93 -9.16
N ASP A 293 -3.15 -2.67 -8.34
CA ASP A 293 -3.06 -1.47 -7.48
C ASP A 293 -2.02 -0.45 -7.97
N THR A 294 -1.58 -0.59 -9.20
CA THR A 294 -0.55 0.27 -9.79
C THR A 294 -1.17 1.58 -10.26
N THR A 295 -0.53 2.72 -9.95
CA THR A 295 -0.94 4.01 -10.51
C THR A 295 -0.58 4.12 -11.99
N PRO A 296 -1.29 4.92 -12.81
CA PRO A 296 -0.99 5.10 -14.22
C PRO A 296 0.46 5.53 -14.50
N VAL A 297 1.03 6.40 -13.65
CA VAL A 297 2.44 6.83 -13.78
C VAL A 297 3.42 5.66 -13.66
N VAL A 298 3.17 4.72 -12.75
CA VAL A 298 4.02 3.52 -12.57
C VAL A 298 3.77 2.53 -13.70
N ALA A 299 2.52 2.36 -14.13
CA ALA A 299 2.17 1.50 -15.26
C ALA A 299 2.89 1.94 -16.53
N SER A 300 2.82 3.24 -16.88
CA SER A 300 3.53 3.81 -18.02
C SER A 300 5.06 3.65 -17.89
N LEU A 301 5.63 4.00 -16.72
CA LEU A 301 7.07 3.86 -16.45
C LEU A 301 7.59 2.43 -16.71
N VAL A 302 6.79 1.41 -16.38
CA VAL A 302 7.18 -0.01 -16.47
C VAL A 302 6.82 -0.62 -17.83
N LEU A 303 5.61 -0.33 -18.33
CA LEU A 303 5.03 -1.05 -19.47
C LEU A 303 5.37 -0.45 -20.84
N GLU A 304 5.89 0.77 -20.87
CA GLU A 304 6.43 1.42 -22.08
C GLU A 304 7.91 1.06 -22.35
N GLN A 305 8.54 0.28 -21.47
CA GLN A 305 9.91 -0.19 -21.68
C GLN A 305 9.98 -1.29 -22.72
N ASP A 306 11.03 -1.29 -23.54
CA ASP A 306 11.35 -2.39 -24.47
C ASP A 306 12.06 -3.54 -23.74
N LEU A 307 11.32 -4.16 -22.81
CA LEU A 307 11.80 -5.22 -21.92
C LEU A 307 10.77 -6.32 -21.78
N ALA A 308 11.25 -7.56 -21.55
CA ALA A 308 10.37 -8.62 -21.13
C ALA A 308 9.69 -8.23 -19.82
N THR A 309 8.35 -8.23 -19.80
CA THR A 309 7.58 -7.78 -18.63
C THR A 309 6.55 -8.82 -18.23
N ILE A 310 6.54 -9.18 -16.94
CA ILE A 310 5.55 -10.05 -16.32
C ILE A 310 4.80 -9.26 -15.26
N LEU A 311 3.51 -9.07 -15.48
CA LEU A 311 2.59 -8.47 -14.52
C LEU A 311 1.85 -9.59 -13.80
N VAL A 312 1.83 -9.53 -12.48
CA VAL A 312 1.05 -10.46 -11.64
C VAL A 312 0.12 -9.65 -10.74
N GLY A 313 -1.13 -10.11 -10.64
CA GLY A 313 -2.08 -9.45 -9.77
C GLY A 313 -3.42 -10.18 -9.71
N ASP A 314 -4.31 -9.67 -8.87
CA ASP A 314 -5.68 -10.12 -8.70
C ASP A 314 -6.62 -8.92 -8.81
N GLU A 315 -7.33 -8.79 -9.93
CA GLU A 315 -8.24 -7.66 -10.15
C GLU A 315 -9.37 -7.59 -9.11
N HIS A 316 -9.72 -8.72 -8.51
CA HIS A 316 -10.71 -8.80 -7.44
C HIS A 316 -10.14 -8.41 -6.07
N GLN A 317 -8.83 -8.16 -5.96
CA GLN A 317 -8.18 -7.55 -4.80
C GLN A 317 -7.84 -6.07 -5.00
N GLN A 318 -8.35 -5.43 -6.03
CA GLN A 318 -8.21 -3.98 -6.22
C GLN A 318 -9.13 -3.23 -5.25
N ILE A 319 -8.55 -2.62 -4.22
CA ILE A 319 -9.26 -1.90 -3.15
C ILE A 319 -8.71 -0.48 -2.91
N TYR A 320 -7.83 0.01 -3.78
CA TYR A 320 -7.17 1.31 -3.65
C TYR A 320 -7.44 2.27 -4.81
N LYS A 321 -8.55 2.10 -5.56
CA LYS A 321 -8.96 3.02 -6.64
C LYS A 321 -9.05 4.46 -6.15
N TRP A 322 -9.54 4.69 -4.95
CA TRP A 322 -9.64 6.00 -4.30
C TRP A 322 -8.27 6.70 -4.06
N ARG A 323 -7.15 5.98 -4.21
CA ARG A 323 -5.78 6.51 -4.21
C ARG A 323 -5.22 6.74 -5.61
N GLY A 324 -6.04 6.67 -6.65
CA GLY A 324 -5.62 6.78 -8.04
C GLY A 324 -5.00 5.50 -8.61
N ALA A 325 -5.15 4.35 -7.92
CA ALA A 325 -4.74 3.06 -8.47
C ALA A 325 -5.64 2.68 -9.65
N SER A 326 -5.01 2.23 -10.74
CA SER A 326 -5.68 1.68 -11.91
C SER A 326 -5.31 0.22 -12.11
N ASN A 327 -6.22 -0.57 -12.66
CA ASN A 327 -5.96 -1.97 -12.94
C ASN A 327 -5.05 -2.14 -14.17
N SER A 328 -3.73 -2.20 -13.94
CA SER A 328 -2.76 -2.37 -15.03
C SER A 328 -2.85 -3.73 -15.73
N LEU A 329 -3.50 -4.73 -15.13
CA LEU A 329 -3.72 -6.04 -15.77
C LEU A 329 -4.62 -5.92 -17.00
N ASN A 330 -5.52 -4.92 -17.04
CA ASN A 330 -6.50 -4.69 -18.10
C ASN A 330 -6.33 -3.31 -18.76
N SER A 331 -5.12 -2.71 -18.69
CA SER A 331 -4.82 -1.42 -19.30
C SER A 331 -4.52 -1.55 -20.80
N ASP A 332 -4.51 -0.42 -21.51
CA ASP A 332 -4.12 -0.36 -22.91
C ASP A 332 -2.69 -0.87 -23.14
N TYR A 333 -1.80 -0.70 -22.17
CA TYR A 333 -0.42 -1.19 -22.22
C TYR A 333 -0.32 -2.73 -22.25
N THR A 334 -1.38 -3.44 -21.86
CA THR A 334 -1.43 -4.91 -21.85
C THR A 334 -2.26 -5.51 -22.99
N LYS A 335 -2.69 -4.68 -23.95
CA LYS A 335 -3.31 -5.17 -25.19
C LYS A 335 -2.34 -6.03 -25.97
N GLY A 336 -2.77 -7.25 -26.32
CA GLY A 336 -1.94 -8.22 -27.03
C GLY A 336 -0.92 -8.97 -26.19
N ALA A 337 -0.86 -8.75 -24.88
CA ALA A 337 -0.06 -9.57 -23.97
C ALA A 337 -0.64 -10.99 -23.83
N ASP A 338 0.23 -11.98 -23.64
CA ASP A 338 -0.19 -13.32 -23.25
C ASP A 338 -0.87 -13.28 -21.89
N ARG A 339 -1.90 -14.14 -21.68
CA ARG A 339 -2.65 -14.18 -20.42
C ARG A 339 -2.64 -15.58 -19.84
N LEU A 340 -2.18 -15.70 -18.59
CA LEU A 340 -2.18 -16.94 -17.83
C LEU A 340 -2.93 -16.73 -16.51
N TYR A 341 -3.38 -17.83 -15.91
CA TYR A 341 -4.13 -17.81 -14.66
C TYR A 341 -3.41 -18.65 -13.60
N LEU A 342 -3.50 -18.23 -12.35
CA LEU A 342 -3.19 -19.03 -11.17
C LEU A 342 -4.46 -19.16 -10.34
N THR A 343 -5.02 -20.37 -10.30
CA THR A 343 -6.33 -20.63 -9.68
C THR A 343 -6.26 -21.46 -8.41
N ASN A 344 -5.14 -22.15 -8.16
CA ASN A 344 -4.95 -23.00 -7.00
C ASN A 344 -4.46 -22.21 -5.79
N SER A 345 -5.34 -21.97 -4.82
CA SER A 345 -4.98 -21.29 -3.56
C SER A 345 -4.37 -22.26 -2.56
N PHE A 346 -3.17 -21.96 -2.07
CA PHE A 346 -2.49 -22.72 -1.02
C PHE A 346 -2.74 -22.14 0.38
N ARG A 347 -3.48 -21.02 0.45
CA ARG A 347 -3.77 -20.33 1.70
C ARG A 347 -4.91 -20.98 2.48
N PHE A 348 -6.00 -21.29 1.82
CA PHE A 348 -7.23 -21.79 2.43
C PHE A 348 -7.76 -23.05 1.72
N GLY A 349 -8.65 -23.75 2.39
CA GLY A 349 -9.25 -24.97 1.88
C GLY A 349 -10.50 -24.73 0.99
N PRO A 350 -11.23 -25.80 0.67
CA PRO A 350 -12.34 -25.76 -0.29
C PRO A 350 -13.57 -24.97 0.21
N ARG A 351 -13.78 -24.85 1.53
CA ARG A 351 -14.97 -24.16 2.07
C ARG A 351 -14.82 -22.65 1.97
N VAL A 352 -13.67 -22.09 2.34
CA VAL A 352 -13.37 -20.66 2.13
C VAL A 352 -13.33 -20.34 0.63
N ALA A 353 -12.76 -21.24 -0.20
CA ALA A 353 -12.79 -21.09 -1.65
C ALA A 353 -14.22 -21.04 -2.22
N MET A 354 -15.16 -21.80 -1.63
CA MET A 354 -16.58 -21.74 -2.02
C MET A 354 -17.18 -20.35 -1.77
N VAL A 355 -16.88 -19.74 -0.63
CA VAL A 355 -17.32 -18.36 -0.28
C VAL A 355 -16.70 -17.34 -1.24
N ALA A 356 -15.39 -17.43 -1.45
CA ALA A 356 -14.68 -16.56 -2.40
C ALA A 356 -15.30 -16.66 -3.81
N ASN A 357 -15.57 -17.89 -4.28
CA ASN A 357 -16.21 -18.12 -5.58
C ASN A 357 -17.66 -17.61 -5.67
N ALA A 358 -18.38 -17.47 -4.56
CA ALA A 358 -19.71 -16.84 -4.57
C ALA A 358 -19.61 -15.34 -4.88
N LEU A 359 -18.63 -14.65 -4.29
CA LEU A 359 -18.36 -13.24 -4.56
C LEU A 359 -17.85 -13.03 -6.00
N LEU A 360 -16.92 -13.86 -6.47
CA LEU A 360 -16.39 -13.82 -7.83
C LEU A 360 -17.47 -14.04 -8.90
N ALA A 361 -18.35 -15.03 -8.67
CA ALA A 361 -19.45 -15.31 -9.58
C ALA A 361 -20.44 -14.14 -9.69
N TYR A 362 -20.66 -13.40 -8.61
CA TYR A 362 -21.49 -12.19 -8.62
C TYR A 362 -20.89 -11.11 -9.54
N LYS A 363 -19.56 -10.99 -9.58
CA LYS A 363 -18.83 -10.11 -10.49
C LYS A 363 -18.73 -10.61 -11.93
N GLY A 364 -19.31 -11.76 -12.25
CA GLY A 364 -19.24 -12.36 -13.57
C GLY A 364 -17.94 -13.12 -13.86
N GLU A 365 -17.08 -13.36 -12.85
CA GLU A 365 -15.87 -14.15 -13.04
C GLU A 365 -16.23 -15.62 -13.34
N THR A 366 -15.64 -16.14 -14.40
CA THR A 366 -15.90 -17.51 -14.88
C THR A 366 -14.91 -18.53 -14.33
N LYS A 367 -13.70 -18.08 -13.98
CA LYS A 367 -12.68 -18.92 -13.36
C LYS A 367 -12.99 -19.10 -11.88
N LYS A 368 -12.62 -20.25 -11.34
CA LYS A 368 -12.88 -20.59 -9.93
C LYS A 368 -11.57 -20.73 -9.17
N VAL A 369 -11.52 -20.20 -7.96
CA VAL A 369 -10.47 -20.48 -7.00
C VAL A 369 -10.63 -21.92 -6.50
N ILE A 370 -9.55 -22.68 -6.47
CA ILE A 370 -9.47 -24.04 -5.95
C ILE A 370 -8.67 -24.03 -4.66
N GLY A 371 -9.33 -24.23 -3.52
CA GLY A 371 -8.67 -24.29 -2.22
C GLY A 371 -7.83 -25.57 -2.04
N ARG A 372 -6.54 -25.38 -1.76
CA ARG A 372 -5.53 -26.44 -1.52
C ARG A 372 -4.85 -26.32 -0.15
N GLY A 373 -5.20 -25.30 0.64
CA GLY A 373 -4.56 -24.99 1.93
C GLY A 373 -4.91 -25.92 3.10
N GLY A 374 -5.55 -27.05 2.83
CA GLY A 374 -5.92 -28.04 3.86
C GLY A 374 -7.39 -27.97 4.26
N SER A 375 -7.73 -28.53 5.43
CA SER A 375 -9.10 -28.50 5.95
C SER A 375 -9.41 -27.10 6.49
N ASP A 376 -10.57 -26.59 6.12
CA ASP A 376 -11.08 -25.31 6.57
C ASP A 376 -12.57 -25.44 6.94
N GLU A 377 -13.09 -24.41 7.59
CA GLU A 377 -14.51 -24.32 7.94
C GLU A 377 -15.06 -22.93 7.70
N VAL A 378 -16.36 -22.86 7.45
CA VAL A 378 -17.12 -21.62 7.34
C VAL A 378 -18.31 -21.71 8.29
N LEU A 379 -18.40 -20.75 9.19
CA LEU A 379 -19.38 -20.70 10.27
C LEU A 379 -20.18 -19.39 10.21
N PHE A 380 -21.40 -19.41 10.78
CA PHE A 380 -22.23 -18.21 10.93
C PHE A 380 -22.02 -17.51 12.27
N LYS A 381 -21.48 -18.22 13.26
CA LYS A 381 -21.17 -17.70 14.60
C LYS A 381 -19.90 -18.35 15.12
N LEU A 382 -19.06 -17.56 15.78
CA LEU A 382 -17.93 -18.08 16.54
C LEU A 382 -18.46 -18.93 17.71
N PRO A 383 -18.00 -20.19 17.92
CA PRO A 383 -18.40 -20.99 19.06
C PRO A 383 -18.12 -20.27 20.39
N ASP A 384 -19.03 -20.39 21.36
CA ASP A 384 -18.93 -19.69 22.65
C ASP A 384 -17.73 -20.21 23.48
N ASP A 385 -17.30 -21.45 23.23
CA ASP A 385 -16.15 -22.13 23.87
C ASP A 385 -14.88 -22.06 23.04
N PHE A 386 -14.85 -21.25 21.96
CA PHE A 386 -13.69 -21.13 21.08
C PHE A 386 -12.45 -20.67 21.85
N LYS A 387 -11.38 -21.46 21.71
CA LYS A 387 -10.07 -21.18 22.30
C LYS A 387 -9.07 -20.97 21.18
N GLY A 388 -8.51 -19.81 21.11
CA GLY A 388 -7.52 -19.45 20.09
C GLY A 388 -7.56 -17.96 19.77
N GLN A 389 -6.62 -17.53 18.97
CA GLN A 389 -6.53 -16.17 18.48
C GLN A 389 -7.59 -15.93 17.39
N VAL A 390 -8.26 -14.80 17.44
CA VAL A 390 -9.31 -14.42 16.50
C VAL A 390 -9.02 -13.04 15.90
N CYS A 391 -9.06 -12.93 14.58
CA CYS A 391 -8.99 -11.65 13.88
C CYS A 391 -10.39 -11.15 13.51
N TYR A 392 -10.80 -10.00 14.05
CA TYR A 392 -12.01 -9.30 13.65
C TYR A 392 -11.71 -8.33 12.51
N LEU A 393 -12.31 -8.56 11.36
CA LEU A 393 -12.23 -7.68 10.20
C LEU A 393 -13.47 -6.80 10.10
N SER A 394 -13.25 -5.49 10.12
CA SER A 394 -14.30 -4.46 10.02
C SER A 394 -14.19 -3.70 8.70
N ARG A 395 -15.32 -3.21 8.21
CA ARG A 395 -15.33 -2.27 7.08
C ARG A 395 -14.86 -0.88 7.52
N THR A 396 -15.23 -0.49 8.73
CA THR A 396 -15.02 0.85 9.26
C THR A 396 -14.04 0.85 10.44
N VAL A 397 -13.42 1.99 10.70
CA VAL A 397 -12.59 2.18 11.90
C VAL A 397 -13.44 2.07 13.17
N MET A 398 -14.71 2.51 13.13
CA MET A 398 -15.61 2.38 14.26
C MET A 398 -15.89 0.92 14.61
N GLY A 399 -16.13 0.06 13.61
CA GLY A 399 -16.28 -1.38 13.80
C GLY A 399 -15.04 -2.04 14.42
N VAL A 400 -13.83 -1.55 14.07
CA VAL A 400 -12.57 -1.98 14.72
C VAL A 400 -12.58 -1.62 16.21
N ILE A 401 -12.93 -0.36 16.55
CA ILE A 401 -12.99 0.12 17.93
C ILE A 401 -14.02 -0.66 18.75
N GLU A 402 -15.20 -0.93 18.18
CA GLU A 402 -16.26 -1.72 18.83
C GLU A 402 -15.83 -3.17 19.10
N SER A 403 -15.08 -3.77 18.16
CA SER A 403 -14.53 -5.12 18.35
C SER A 403 -13.48 -5.15 19.45
N ALA A 404 -12.58 -4.17 19.47
CA ALA A 404 -11.61 -4.03 20.55
C ALA A 404 -12.30 -3.79 21.90
N ALA A 405 -13.36 -2.98 21.93
CA ALA A 405 -14.15 -2.72 23.13
C ALA A 405 -14.81 -4.00 23.68
N ARG A 406 -15.40 -4.83 22.79
CA ARG A 406 -15.98 -6.14 23.15
C ARG A 406 -14.90 -7.08 23.72
N ALA A 407 -13.75 -7.16 23.07
CA ALA A 407 -12.62 -7.97 23.53
C ALA A 407 -12.13 -7.50 24.92
N ALA A 408 -11.96 -6.20 25.10
CA ALA A 408 -11.56 -5.61 26.39
C ALA A 408 -12.59 -5.85 27.49
N ALA A 409 -13.89 -5.82 27.19
CA ALA A 409 -14.94 -6.18 28.16
C ALA A 409 -14.80 -7.63 28.67
N GLN A 410 -14.27 -8.52 27.85
CA GLN A 410 -13.98 -9.92 28.17
C GLN A 410 -12.57 -10.13 28.75
N GLN A 411 -11.81 -9.06 29.07
CA GLN A 411 -10.42 -9.11 29.56
C GLN A 411 -9.43 -9.76 28.58
N LYS A 412 -9.73 -9.75 27.27
CA LYS A 412 -8.85 -10.29 26.24
C LYS A 412 -7.82 -9.28 25.81
N LYS A 413 -6.59 -9.75 25.59
CA LYS A 413 -5.48 -8.95 25.03
C LYS A 413 -5.75 -8.63 23.55
N VAL A 414 -5.53 -7.38 23.17
CA VAL A 414 -5.86 -6.87 21.83
C VAL A 414 -4.60 -6.39 21.10
N PHE A 415 -4.40 -6.92 19.89
CA PHE A 415 -3.39 -6.41 18.97
C PHE A 415 -4.07 -5.61 17.84
N TRP A 416 -3.52 -4.44 17.52
CA TRP A 416 -4.02 -3.54 16.48
C TRP A 416 -3.10 -3.58 15.27
N ILE A 417 -3.58 -4.06 14.13
CA ILE A 417 -2.79 -4.04 12.89
C ILE A 417 -2.44 -2.61 12.49
N GLY A 418 -1.13 -2.32 12.42
CA GLY A 418 -0.62 -0.97 12.15
C GLY A 418 -0.54 -0.05 13.37
N GLY A 419 -0.77 -0.61 14.57
CA GLY A 419 -0.74 0.12 15.83
C GLY A 419 -2.02 0.91 16.12
N LYS A 420 -2.32 1.13 17.39
CA LYS A 420 -3.53 1.84 17.86
C LYS A 420 -3.62 3.27 17.31
N SER A 421 -2.48 3.96 17.19
CA SER A 421 -2.40 5.34 16.64
C SER A 421 -2.92 5.46 15.21
N ALA A 422 -2.79 4.38 14.42
CA ALA A 422 -3.26 4.35 13.04
C ALA A 422 -4.79 4.44 12.90
N TYR A 423 -5.52 4.27 14.00
CA TYR A 423 -6.98 4.37 14.05
C TYR A 423 -7.46 5.73 14.60
N GLN A 424 -6.52 6.65 14.89
CA GLN A 424 -6.80 8.05 15.25
C GLN A 424 -7.84 8.19 16.36
N ILE A 425 -7.60 7.51 17.48
CA ILE A 425 -8.48 7.52 18.66
C ILE A 425 -8.13 8.69 19.60
N GLY A 426 -7.02 9.41 19.32
CA GLY A 426 -6.39 10.36 20.23
C GLY A 426 -7.29 11.48 20.73
N ASP A 427 -8.09 12.09 19.85
CA ASP A 427 -8.94 13.24 20.19
C ASP A 427 -10.27 12.85 20.87
N ALA A 428 -10.59 11.57 20.94
CA ALA A 428 -11.88 11.11 21.50
C ALA A 428 -12.08 11.56 22.97
N MET A 429 -11.01 11.59 23.79
CA MET A 429 -11.07 12.08 25.17
C MET A 429 -11.30 13.58 25.26
N ASP A 430 -10.68 14.36 24.38
CA ASP A 430 -10.86 15.81 24.35
C ASP A 430 -12.29 16.19 23.93
N VAL A 431 -12.82 15.48 22.94
CA VAL A 431 -14.22 15.64 22.50
C VAL A 431 -15.21 15.17 23.58
N TYR A 432 -14.86 14.12 24.35
CA TYR A 432 -15.65 13.71 25.53
C TYR A 432 -15.66 14.81 26.59
N HIS A 433 -14.52 15.41 26.95
CA HIS A 433 -14.46 16.53 27.90
C HIS A 433 -15.22 17.75 27.40
N LEU A 434 -15.25 17.97 26.08
CA LEU A 434 -16.09 19.01 25.49
C LEU A 434 -17.59 18.69 25.67
N SER A 435 -18.01 17.43 25.53
CA SER A 435 -19.40 16.97 25.68
C SER A 435 -19.91 17.06 27.13
N THR A 436 -19.03 16.83 28.10
CA THR A 436 -19.37 16.95 29.53
C THR A 436 -19.22 18.36 30.09
N GLY A 437 -18.80 19.33 29.26
CA GLY A 437 -18.59 20.73 29.69
C GLY A 437 -17.25 20.95 30.44
N GLU A 438 -16.39 19.94 30.54
CA GLU A 438 -15.12 19.98 31.27
C GLU A 438 -13.98 20.58 30.40
N LYS A 439 -14.21 21.76 29.82
CA LYS A 439 -13.27 22.41 28.88
C LYS A 439 -11.84 22.54 29.37
N ALA A 440 -11.65 22.70 30.68
CA ALA A 440 -10.32 22.81 31.28
C ALA A 440 -9.48 21.51 31.11
N LYS A 441 -10.12 20.37 30.83
CA LYS A 441 -9.47 19.08 30.62
C LYS A 441 -9.14 18.82 29.13
N VAL A 442 -9.64 19.63 28.21
CA VAL A 442 -9.35 19.53 26.76
C VAL A 442 -7.90 19.93 26.51
N LYS A 443 -7.07 18.99 26.11
CA LYS A 443 -5.64 19.19 25.86
C LYS A 443 -5.35 19.74 24.46
N ASN A 444 -6.14 19.35 23.48
CA ASN A 444 -6.01 19.83 22.10
C ASN A 444 -6.49 21.28 22.03
N LYS A 445 -5.50 22.20 21.90
CA LYS A 445 -5.75 23.66 21.86
C LYS A 445 -6.70 24.07 20.73
N LYS A 446 -6.66 23.37 19.60
CA LYS A 446 -7.54 23.64 18.46
C LYS A 446 -8.99 23.35 18.84
N ILE A 447 -9.26 22.18 19.44
CA ILE A 447 -10.62 21.82 19.89
C ILE A 447 -11.13 22.82 20.94
N SER A 448 -10.30 23.17 21.94
CA SER A 448 -10.72 24.08 23.02
C SER A 448 -10.96 25.52 22.58
N SER A 449 -10.25 26.00 21.54
CA SER A 449 -10.38 27.37 21.03
C SER A 449 -11.49 27.52 19.99
N GLU A 450 -11.69 26.53 19.12
CA GLU A 450 -12.63 26.62 18.00
C GLU A 450 -14.06 26.23 18.39
N PHE A 451 -14.23 25.31 19.38
CA PHE A 451 -15.54 24.78 19.70
C PHE A 451 -16.01 25.12 21.13
N ARG A 452 -17.21 25.69 21.20
CA ARG A 452 -17.83 26.05 22.48
C ARG A 452 -18.61 24.91 23.11
N SER A 453 -19.08 23.94 22.30
CA SER A 453 -19.90 22.79 22.73
C SER A 453 -19.68 21.60 21.83
N PHE A 454 -20.08 20.41 22.31
CA PHE A 454 -20.06 19.18 21.54
C PHE A 454 -20.98 19.26 20.30
N GLU A 455 -22.15 19.93 20.42
CA GLU A 455 -23.06 20.09 19.29
C GLU A 455 -22.43 20.94 18.18
N GLN A 456 -21.69 21.99 18.53
CA GLN A 456 -20.94 22.77 17.55
C GLN A 456 -19.84 21.95 16.88
N TYR A 457 -19.10 21.14 17.65
CA TYR A 457 -18.08 20.23 17.12
C TYR A 457 -18.70 19.21 16.15
N LYS A 458 -19.80 18.58 16.54
CA LYS A 458 -20.54 17.62 15.72
C LYS A 458 -21.09 18.24 14.42
N ALA A 459 -21.67 19.44 14.51
CA ALA A 459 -22.12 20.16 13.32
C ALA A 459 -20.97 20.48 12.36
N ALA A 460 -19.84 20.95 12.89
CA ALA A 460 -18.63 21.19 12.10
C ALA A 460 -18.12 19.89 11.45
N ALA A 461 -18.06 18.79 12.19
CA ALA A 461 -17.64 17.48 11.67
C ALA A 461 -18.50 17.03 10.47
N VAL A 462 -19.81 17.22 10.55
CA VAL A 462 -20.75 16.88 9.46
C VAL A 462 -20.54 17.81 8.26
N THR A 463 -20.40 19.13 8.50
CA THR A 463 -20.26 20.12 7.44
C THR A 463 -18.93 19.99 6.69
N THR A 464 -17.83 19.80 7.43
CA THR A 464 -16.49 19.66 6.85
C THR A 464 -16.24 18.26 6.27
N LYS A 465 -17.10 17.29 6.60
CA LYS A 465 -16.90 15.86 6.30
C LYS A 465 -15.56 15.31 6.79
N ASP A 466 -14.97 15.97 7.79
CA ASP A 466 -13.69 15.54 8.36
C ASP A 466 -13.82 14.16 9.02
N PRO A 467 -13.06 13.14 8.54
CA PRO A 467 -13.21 11.76 9.02
C PRO A 467 -12.80 11.59 10.49
N GLU A 468 -11.82 12.38 10.98
CA GLU A 468 -11.31 12.29 12.36
C GLU A 468 -12.33 12.91 13.31
N MET A 469 -12.82 14.10 12.99
CA MET A 469 -13.85 14.76 13.78
C MET A 469 -15.14 13.91 13.85
N ASN A 470 -15.61 13.38 12.72
CA ASN A 470 -16.78 12.51 12.67
C ASN A 470 -16.60 11.26 13.53
N ARG A 471 -15.41 10.65 13.51
CA ARG A 471 -15.07 9.47 14.32
C ARG A 471 -15.09 9.79 15.80
N ALA A 472 -14.41 10.85 16.22
CA ALA A 472 -14.38 11.28 17.62
C ALA A 472 -15.78 11.60 18.14
N ALA A 473 -16.61 12.31 17.36
CA ALA A 473 -18.00 12.58 17.68
C ALA A 473 -18.84 11.30 17.82
N ARG A 474 -18.65 10.33 16.91
CA ARG A 474 -19.32 9.03 16.98
C ARG A 474 -18.92 8.24 18.22
N MET A 475 -17.63 8.20 18.57
CA MET A 475 -17.16 7.51 19.77
C MET A 475 -17.82 8.07 21.02
N VAL A 476 -17.88 9.41 21.15
CA VAL A 476 -18.55 10.06 22.29
C VAL A 476 -20.05 9.72 22.30
N SER A 477 -20.71 9.79 21.14
CA SER A 477 -22.14 9.47 21.04
C SER A 477 -22.46 7.99 21.32
N THR A 478 -21.56 7.07 20.95
CA THR A 478 -21.77 5.62 21.12
C THR A 478 -21.47 5.16 22.54
N PHE A 479 -20.35 5.61 23.12
CA PHE A 479 -19.87 5.10 24.41
C PHE A 479 -20.25 5.99 25.59
N GLY A 480 -20.61 7.27 25.37
CA GLY A 480 -21.03 8.20 26.41
C GLY A 480 -20.07 8.24 27.59
N ASP A 481 -20.61 8.19 28.82
CA ASP A 481 -19.84 8.23 30.06
C ASP A 481 -18.90 7.03 30.28
N ASN A 482 -19.10 5.94 29.50
CA ASN A 482 -18.22 4.77 29.57
C ASN A 482 -16.92 4.97 28.76
N LEU A 483 -16.84 5.98 27.89
CA LEU A 483 -15.68 6.19 27.00
C LEU A 483 -14.35 6.30 27.74
N PRO A 484 -14.22 7.09 28.84
CA PRO A 484 -12.94 7.18 29.58
C PRO A 484 -12.50 5.85 30.18
N ALA A 485 -13.43 5.06 30.72
CA ALA A 485 -13.14 3.75 31.28
C ALA A 485 -12.73 2.75 30.18
N LEU A 486 -13.42 2.79 29.05
CA LEU A 486 -13.10 1.98 27.88
C LEU A 486 -11.69 2.26 27.35
N LEU A 487 -11.32 3.53 27.14
CA LEU A 487 -10.01 3.90 26.60
C LEU A 487 -8.88 3.46 27.53
N ARG A 488 -9.02 3.66 28.87
CA ARG A 488 -8.04 3.15 29.84
C ARG A 488 -7.91 1.63 29.78
N ARG A 489 -9.03 0.92 29.63
CA ARG A 489 -9.03 -0.54 29.53
C ARG A 489 -8.37 -1.02 28.24
N LEU A 490 -8.65 -0.37 27.11
CA LEU A 490 -8.00 -0.64 25.84
C LEU A 490 -6.48 -0.41 25.93
N ASP A 491 -6.04 0.66 26.62
CA ASP A 491 -4.61 0.91 26.84
C ASP A 491 -3.95 -0.23 27.63
N SER A 492 -4.62 -0.71 28.68
CA SER A 492 -4.06 -1.78 29.56
C SER A 492 -4.04 -3.17 28.92
N LEU A 493 -4.89 -3.42 27.93
CA LEU A 493 -5.04 -4.72 27.25
C LEU A 493 -4.44 -4.73 25.84
N THR A 494 -3.94 -3.60 25.35
CA THR A 494 -3.22 -3.55 24.09
C THR A 494 -1.83 -4.17 24.25
N VAL A 495 -1.47 -5.06 23.33
CA VAL A 495 -0.15 -5.71 23.26
C VAL A 495 0.59 -5.26 22.01
N ASP A 496 1.92 -5.29 22.07
CA ASP A 496 2.80 -4.88 20.97
C ASP A 496 3.20 -6.06 20.06
N ASP A 497 3.07 -7.29 20.55
CA ASP A 497 3.33 -8.50 19.79
C ASP A 497 2.01 -9.20 19.44
N ILE A 498 1.89 -9.59 18.19
CA ILE A 498 0.71 -10.30 17.66
C ILE A 498 0.53 -11.67 18.31
N ASP A 499 1.64 -12.34 18.66
CA ASP A 499 1.62 -13.67 19.26
C ASP A 499 1.12 -13.64 20.72
N ASP A 500 1.17 -12.49 21.37
CA ASP A 500 0.63 -12.29 22.73
C ASP A 500 -0.87 -11.98 22.77
N ALA A 501 -1.49 -11.76 21.61
CA ALA A 501 -2.88 -11.33 21.51
C ALA A 501 -3.87 -12.49 21.53
N ASP A 502 -4.98 -12.33 22.25
CA ASP A 502 -6.18 -13.18 22.09
C ASP A 502 -7.03 -12.74 20.90
N VAL A 503 -7.03 -11.42 20.65
CA VAL A 503 -7.84 -10.78 19.61
C VAL A 503 -6.99 -9.83 18.78
N ILE A 504 -7.06 -10.00 17.48
CA ILE A 504 -6.50 -9.07 16.49
C ILE A 504 -7.66 -8.25 15.91
N VAL A 505 -7.45 -6.93 15.77
CA VAL A 505 -8.45 -6.05 15.16
C VAL A 505 -7.85 -5.24 14.02
N CYS A 506 -8.54 -5.20 12.89
CA CYS A 506 -8.17 -4.32 11.79
C CYS A 506 -9.34 -4.07 10.82
N THR A 507 -9.17 -3.06 9.95
CA THR A 507 -10.08 -2.92 8.81
C THR A 507 -9.73 -3.92 7.71
N ALA A 508 -10.71 -4.32 6.90
CA ALA A 508 -10.50 -5.17 5.74
C ALA A 508 -9.44 -4.61 4.78
N HIS A 509 -9.35 -3.28 4.61
CA HIS A 509 -8.29 -2.65 3.83
C HIS A 509 -6.88 -2.92 4.37
N ARG A 510 -6.70 -2.84 5.71
CA ARG A 510 -5.41 -3.07 6.35
C ARG A 510 -5.02 -4.54 6.42
N SER A 511 -5.98 -5.44 6.27
CA SER A 511 -5.73 -6.88 6.24
C SER A 511 -5.15 -7.38 4.92
N LYS A 512 -5.15 -6.54 3.88
CA LYS A 512 -4.56 -6.92 2.58
C LYS A 512 -3.09 -7.28 2.75
N GLY A 513 -2.68 -8.43 2.20
CA GLY A 513 -1.33 -8.99 2.36
C GLY A 513 -1.15 -9.84 3.62
N LEU A 514 -2.05 -9.76 4.60
CA LEU A 514 -2.00 -10.56 5.83
C LEU A 514 -2.89 -11.79 5.74
N GLU A 515 -2.70 -12.72 6.68
CA GLU A 515 -3.49 -13.96 6.82
C GLU A 515 -3.59 -14.35 8.29
N PHE A 516 -4.72 -14.94 8.67
CA PHE A 516 -5.05 -15.28 10.06
C PHE A 516 -5.70 -16.65 10.12
N GLU A 517 -5.43 -17.42 11.17
CA GLU A 517 -6.04 -18.75 11.34
C GLU A 517 -7.57 -18.66 11.40
N THR A 518 -8.09 -17.75 12.22
CA THR A 518 -9.54 -17.55 12.39
C THR A 518 -9.90 -16.10 12.12
N VAL A 519 -10.83 -15.90 11.18
CA VAL A 519 -11.34 -14.57 10.79
C VAL A 519 -12.82 -14.47 11.10
N VAL A 520 -13.22 -13.39 11.75
CA VAL A 520 -14.62 -13.00 11.96
C VAL A 520 -14.88 -11.72 11.18
N LEU A 521 -15.83 -11.76 10.27
CA LEU A 521 -16.30 -10.57 9.57
C LEU A 521 -17.36 -9.86 10.41
N ASN A 522 -17.14 -8.59 10.71
CA ASN A 522 -18.12 -7.77 11.42
C ASN A 522 -19.33 -7.42 10.52
N GLU A 523 -20.45 -7.03 11.17
CA GLU A 523 -21.69 -6.64 10.49
C GLU A 523 -21.69 -5.18 10.01
N ASP A 524 -20.55 -4.50 10.01
CA ASP A 524 -20.42 -3.10 9.60
C ASP A 524 -20.13 -2.90 8.09
N PHE A 525 -20.20 -3.99 7.31
CA PHE A 525 -20.19 -3.92 5.86
C PHE A 525 -21.57 -3.50 5.32
N PRO A 526 -21.63 -2.70 4.24
CA PRO A 526 -22.89 -2.24 3.70
C PRO A 526 -23.71 -3.42 3.11
N TYR A 527 -25.03 -3.28 3.14
CA TYR A 527 -25.92 -4.25 2.49
C TYR A 527 -25.98 -3.95 1.00
N LEU A 528 -25.27 -4.74 0.20
CA LEU A 528 -25.02 -4.47 -1.23
C LEU A 528 -26.19 -4.81 -2.16
N PHE A 529 -27.27 -5.43 -1.65
CA PHE A 529 -28.49 -5.71 -2.40
C PHE A 529 -29.55 -4.61 -2.22
N ASP A 530 -29.16 -3.42 -1.73
CA ASP A 530 -30.00 -2.24 -1.67
C ASP A 530 -30.03 -1.55 -3.04
N LYS A 531 -31.19 -0.97 -3.39
CA LYS A 531 -31.40 -0.18 -4.62
C LYS A 531 -30.41 0.98 -4.79
N PHE A 532 -29.81 1.46 -3.70
CA PHE A 532 -28.75 2.47 -3.73
C PHE A 532 -27.57 2.07 -4.63
N TYR A 533 -27.28 0.78 -4.72
CA TYR A 533 -26.15 0.27 -5.51
C TYR A 533 -26.53 -0.06 -6.95
N ASP A 534 -27.84 -0.14 -7.31
CA ASP A 534 -28.28 -0.44 -8.67
C ASP A 534 -27.76 0.59 -9.68
N ASP A 535 -27.70 1.86 -9.27
CA ASP A 535 -27.20 2.98 -10.10
C ASP A 535 -25.71 3.28 -9.90
N LYS A 536 -24.99 2.49 -9.09
CA LYS A 536 -23.56 2.70 -8.73
C LYS A 536 -22.75 1.42 -8.78
N PRO A 537 -22.64 0.80 -9.95
CA PRO A 537 -21.97 -0.50 -10.10
C PRO A 537 -20.48 -0.46 -9.69
N GLU A 538 -19.78 0.66 -9.89
CA GLU A 538 -18.39 0.80 -9.51
C GLU A 538 -18.17 0.80 -7.99
N VAL A 539 -19.06 1.47 -7.24
CA VAL A 539 -19.02 1.49 -5.77
C VAL A 539 -19.31 0.09 -5.23
N MET A 540 -20.27 -0.60 -5.84
CA MET A 540 -20.60 -1.97 -5.51
C MET A 540 -19.43 -2.92 -5.78
N ASP A 541 -18.77 -2.79 -6.90
CA ASP A 541 -17.60 -3.58 -7.27
C ASP A 541 -16.47 -3.46 -6.25
N ASP A 542 -16.20 -2.25 -5.76
CA ASP A 542 -15.16 -1.99 -4.77
C ASP A 542 -15.49 -2.63 -3.41
N GLU A 543 -16.76 -2.59 -2.99
CA GLU A 543 -17.21 -3.25 -1.75
C GLU A 543 -17.17 -4.78 -1.88
N VAL A 544 -17.51 -5.35 -3.04
CA VAL A 544 -17.38 -6.80 -3.29
C VAL A 544 -15.91 -7.22 -3.30
N ASN A 545 -15.01 -6.42 -3.89
CA ASN A 545 -13.57 -6.64 -3.82
C ASN A 545 -13.08 -6.64 -2.36
N LEU A 546 -13.56 -5.70 -1.55
CA LEU A 546 -13.19 -5.62 -0.15
C LEU A 546 -13.66 -6.85 0.65
N LEU A 547 -14.88 -7.34 0.38
CA LEU A 547 -15.38 -8.60 0.95
C LEU A 547 -14.54 -9.79 0.49
N TYR A 548 -14.17 -9.86 -0.80
CA TYR A 548 -13.30 -10.91 -1.32
C TYR A 548 -11.93 -10.90 -0.66
N VAL A 549 -11.32 -9.71 -0.48
CA VAL A 549 -10.10 -9.56 0.31
C VAL A 549 -10.31 -10.09 1.72
N ALA A 550 -11.38 -9.68 2.41
CA ALA A 550 -11.63 -10.05 3.80
C ALA A 550 -11.84 -11.57 3.99
N VAL A 551 -12.67 -12.21 3.17
CA VAL A 551 -12.92 -13.66 3.27
C VAL A 551 -11.67 -14.48 2.97
N THR A 552 -10.83 -14.01 2.06
CA THR A 552 -9.59 -14.69 1.66
C THR A 552 -8.42 -14.49 2.63
N ARG A 553 -8.65 -13.83 3.77
CA ARG A 553 -7.65 -13.72 4.86
C ARG A 553 -7.65 -14.93 5.79
N ALA A 554 -8.74 -15.70 5.82
CA ALA A 554 -8.87 -16.88 6.68
C ALA A 554 -8.01 -18.05 6.15
N LEU A 555 -7.24 -18.69 7.05
CA LEU A 555 -6.49 -19.92 6.77
C LEU A 555 -7.32 -21.16 7.10
N LYS A 556 -7.98 -21.19 8.28
CA LYS A 556 -8.67 -22.36 8.82
C LYS A 556 -10.16 -22.12 9.06
N SER A 557 -10.51 -21.04 9.75
CA SER A 557 -11.89 -20.77 10.14
C SER A 557 -12.33 -19.40 9.68
N LEU A 558 -13.45 -19.33 8.96
CA LEU A 558 -14.09 -18.10 8.50
C LEU A 558 -15.47 -17.99 9.10
N ILE A 559 -15.71 -16.99 9.91
CA ILE A 559 -17.02 -16.63 10.43
C ILE A 559 -17.57 -15.51 9.55
N ILE A 560 -18.60 -15.83 8.78
CA ILE A 560 -19.20 -14.92 7.80
C ILE A 560 -20.24 -14.01 8.44
N ASN A 561 -20.41 -12.83 7.85
CA ASN A 561 -21.47 -11.89 8.21
C ASN A 561 -22.69 -12.05 7.29
N THR A 562 -23.75 -11.31 7.62
CA THR A 562 -25.06 -11.36 6.93
C THR A 562 -24.94 -11.06 5.43
N ILE A 563 -24.04 -10.13 5.01
CA ILE A 563 -23.90 -9.79 3.59
C ILE A 563 -23.23 -10.93 2.80
N VAL A 564 -22.21 -11.57 3.33
CA VAL A 564 -21.55 -12.72 2.68
C VAL A 564 -22.51 -13.91 2.60
N GLU A 565 -23.32 -14.15 3.63
CA GLU A 565 -24.39 -15.15 3.58
C GLU A 565 -25.37 -14.88 2.43
N ALA A 566 -25.77 -13.61 2.23
CA ALA A 566 -26.67 -13.23 1.15
C ALA A 566 -26.07 -13.54 -0.24
N PHE A 567 -24.78 -13.32 -0.47
CA PHE A 567 -24.09 -13.69 -1.72
C PHE A 567 -24.09 -15.20 -1.95
N ILE A 568 -23.85 -16.00 -0.91
CA ILE A 568 -23.89 -17.47 -1.01
C ILE A 568 -25.30 -17.94 -1.39
N ARG A 569 -26.33 -17.41 -0.74
CA ARG A 569 -27.75 -17.74 -1.03
C ARG A 569 -28.13 -17.35 -2.46
N ALA A 570 -27.78 -16.16 -2.92
CA ALA A 570 -28.06 -15.68 -4.27
C ALA A 570 -27.44 -16.61 -5.34
N ARG A 571 -26.21 -17.07 -5.13
CA ARG A 571 -25.56 -18.01 -6.03
C ARG A 571 -26.30 -19.35 -6.11
N VAL A 572 -26.68 -19.93 -4.97
CA VAL A 572 -27.41 -21.21 -4.92
C VAL A 572 -28.73 -21.11 -5.68
N ILE A 573 -29.45 -20.00 -5.54
CA ILE A 573 -30.72 -19.76 -6.26
C ILE A 573 -30.45 -19.70 -7.78
N ASN A 574 -29.42 -19.00 -8.23
CA ASN A 574 -29.07 -18.88 -9.65
C ASN A 574 -28.63 -20.23 -10.25
N GLU A 575 -27.86 -21.03 -9.54
CA GLU A 575 -27.47 -22.36 -10.00
C GLU A 575 -28.69 -23.31 -10.09
N ASN A 576 -29.59 -23.27 -9.12
CA ASN A 576 -30.83 -24.06 -9.15
C ASN A 576 -31.79 -23.61 -10.28
N ASN A 577 -31.87 -22.33 -10.59
CA ASN A 577 -32.66 -21.83 -11.70
C ASN A 577 -32.11 -22.25 -13.06
N LYS A 578 -30.78 -22.33 -13.22
CA LYS A 578 -30.14 -22.86 -14.42
C LYS A 578 -30.41 -24.36 -14.62
N ILE A 579 -30.45 -25.12 -13.54
CA ILE A 579 -30.78 -26.56 -13.58
C ILE A 579 -32.25 -26.79 -13.96
N LYS A 580 -33.16 -25.87 -13.62
CA LYS A 580 -34.60 -25.96 -14.01
C LYS A 580 -34.87 -25.54 -15.47
N LEU A 581 -33.92 -24.91 -16.15
CA LEU A 581 -33.99 -24.48 -17.55
C LEU A 581 -33.34 -25.45 -18.52
N ILE A 582 -32.75 -26.55 -18.05
CA ILE A 582 -32.28 -27.70 -18.80
C ILE A 582 -33.27 -28.85 -18.61
#